data_afb613e8f458c93691db5c2cad43f438
#
_entry.id   afb613e8f458c93691db5c2cad43f438
#
_cell.length_a   1.000
_cell.length_b   1.000
_cell.length_c   1.000
_cell.angle_alpha   90.00
_cell.angle_beta   90.00
_cell.angle_gamma   90.00
#
_symmetry.space_group_name_H-M   'P 1'
#
loop_
_entity.id
_entity.type
_entity.pdbx_description
1 polymer ?
#
loop_
_entity_poly.entity_id
_entity_poly.type
_entity_poly.pdbx_seq_one_letter_code
_entity_poly.pdbx_strand_id
1 'polypeptide(L)'
;MIAILDYGVGNLFSLRSSLQQLGLQAVVTADADAIRAADRLILPGVGAFGDAMAKLTATGLVPVLKEQAQRKPLLGICLGMQLLFEKSYEYGEHAGLGFIKGEVCPLGPDLADKSLKVPQMGWNALHIVKDDALFRYIREGEYVYYVHSYYGKNCAESTLAVSDYSIPVTGAVRAGRVYGTQFHPEKSGDTGLRILKAFSEL
;
A
#
# COMPACT_ATOMS: atom_id res chain seq x y z
N MET A 1 -12.38 -15.00 0.70
CA MET A 1 -12.97 -13.73 0.20
C MET A 1 -12.09 -12.55 0.65
N ILE A 2 -11.89 -11.54 -0.21
CA ILE A 2 -11.11 -10.34 0.10
C ILE A 2 -12.06 -9.14 0.28
N ALA A 3 -11.93 -8.38 1.37
CA ALA A 3 -12.65 -7.12 1.52
C ALA A 3 -11.75 -5.96 1.11
N ILE A 4 -12.22 -5.15 0.15
CA ILE A 4 -11.63 -3.88 -0.23
C ILE A 4 -12.37 -2.80 0.53
N LEU A 5 -11.66 -2.05 1.38
CA LEU A 5 -12.28 -1.01 2.20
C LEU A 5 -12.72 0.16 1.33
N ASP A 6 -14.02 0.50 1.42
CA ASP A 6 -14.60 1.69 0.81
C ASP A 6 -14.78 2.78 1.87
N TYR A 7 -13.90 3.75 1.88
CA TYR A 7 -13.98 4.93 2.73
C TYR A 7 -14.00 6.24 1.92
N GLY A 8 -14.45 6.12 0.64
CA GLY A 8 -14.62 7.24 -0.26
C GLY A 8 -13.35 7.69 -0.99
N VAL A 9 -12.27 6.88 -0.96
CA VAL A 9 -11.04 7.12 -1.74
C VAL A 9 -10.45 5.80 -2.25
N GLY A 10 -9.76 5.85 -3.39
CA GLY A 10 -9.10 4.69 -3.99
C GLY A 10 -9.62 4.35 -5.38
N ASN A 11 -8.80 3.63 -6.15
CA ASN A 11 -9.19 3.09 -7.45
C ASN A 11 -9.86 1.72 -7.28
N LEU A 12 -11.04 1.73 -6.65
CA LEU A 12 -11.78 0.51 -6.26
C LEU A 12 -12.13 -0.36 -7.47
N PHE A 13 -12.50 0.25 -8.60
CA PHE A 13 -12.88 -0.45 -9.81
C PHE A 13 -11.71 -1.26 -10.38
N SER A 14 -10.55 -0.63 -10.60
CA SER A 14 -9.38 -1.31 -11.16
C SER A 14 -8.89 -2.43 -10.26
N LEU A 15 -8.87 -2.20 -8.94
CA LEU A 15 -8.46 -3.20 -7.96
C LEU A 15 -9.41 -4.42 -7.97
N ARG A 16 -10.73 -4.17 -7.95
CA ARG A 16 -11.72 -5.23 -8.04
C ARG A 16 -11.59 -6.01 -9.35
N SER A 17 -11.40 -5.32 -10.48
CA SER A 17 -11.21 -5.95 -11.80
C SER A 17 -9.97 -6.84 -11.83
N SER A 18 -8.84 -6.41 -11.26
CA SER A 18 -7.61 -7.22 -11.17
C SER A 18 -7.82 -8.49 -10.34
N LEU A 19 -8.54 -8.38 -9.20
CA LEU A 19 -8.85 -9.56 -8.38
C LEU A 19 -9.83 -10.52 -9.10
N GLN A 20 -10.81 -10.00 -9.83
CA GLN A 20 -11.72 -10.82 -10.64
C GLN A 20 -10.99 -11.54 -11.77
N GLN A 21 -10.02 -10.90 -12.44
CA GLN A 21 -9.18 -11.52 -13.47
C GLN A 21 -8.39 -12.72 -12.90
N LEU A 22 -8.03 -12.68 -11.62
CA LEU A 22 -7.38 -13.78 -10.91
C LEU A 22 -8.37 -14.86 -10.41
N GLY A 23 -9.67 -14.71 -10.69
CA GLY A 23 -10.70 -15.61 -10.18
C GLY A 23 -10.99 -15.47 -8.68
N LEU A 24 -10.52 -14.37 -8.05
CA LEU A 24 -10.65 -14.15 -6.61
C LEU A 24 -11.96 -13.45 -6.27
N GLN A 25 -12.63 -13.93 -5.23
CA GLN A 25 -13.83 -13.28 -4.70
C GLN A 25 -13.43 -12.04 -3.90
N ALA A 26 -13.91 -10.87 -4.32
CA ALA A 26 -13.66 -9.60 -3.64
C ALA A 26 -14.96 -8.80 -3.49
N VAL A 27 -15.14 -8.19 -2.33
CA VAL A 27 -16.25 -7.26 -2.02
C VAL A 27 -15.68 -5.88 -1.70
N VAL A 28 -16.26 -4.85 -2.26
CA VAL A 28 -16.00 -3.44 -1.89
C VAL A 28 -17.02 -3.07 -0.82
N THR A 29 -16.56 -2.68 0.36
CA THR A 29 -17.47 -2.50 1.50
C THR A 29 -16.95 -1.50 2.53
N ALA A 30 -17.88 -0.77 3.15
CA ALA A 30 -17.70 0.00 4.38
C ALA A 30 -18.38 -0.68 5.59
N ASP A 31 -18.96 -1.86 5.40
CA ASP A 31 -19.65 -2.61 6.47
C ASP A 31 -18.63 -3.35 7.36
N ALA A 32 -18.72 -3.10 8.66
CA ALA A 32 -17.79 -3.67 9.64
C ALA A 32 -17.90 -5.20 9.73
N ASP A 33 -19.10 -5.76 9.57
CA ASP A 33 -19.32 -7.20 9.69
C ASP A 33 -18.81 -7.93 8.45
N ALA A 34 -18.99 -7.35 7.26
CA ALA A 34 -18.38 -7.85 6.03
C ALA A 34 -16.84 -7.83 6.12
N ILE A 35 -16.24 -6.79 6.70
CA ILE A 35 -14.78 -6.69 6.95
C ILE A 35 -14.34 -7.78 7.94
N ARG A 36 -15.10 -8.03 9.01
CA ARG A 36 -14.81 -9.10 9.97
C ARG A 36 -14.93 -10.50 9.36
N ALA A 37 -15.89 -10.69 8.46
CA ALA A 37 -16.12 -11.97 7.79
C ALA A 37 -15.11 -12.29 6.68
N ALA A 38 -14.42 -11.28 6.13
CA ALA A 38 -13.43 -11.48 5.08
C ALA A 38 -12.17 -12.19 5.61
N ASP A 39 -11.48 -12.95 4.73
CA ASP A 39 -10.22 -13.63 5.07
C ASP A 39 -9.02 -12.67 4.99
N ARG A 40 -9.09 -11.66 4.12
CA ARG A 40 -8.02 -10.68 3.86
C ARG A 40 -8.62 -9.31 3.61
N LEU A 41 -7.85 -8.27 3.90
CA LEU A 41 -8.26 -6.88 3.77
C LEU A 41 -7.34 -6.12 2.81
N ILE A 42 -7.91 -5.25 1.99
CA ILE A 42 -7.14 -4.29 1.21
C ILE A 42 -7.59 -2.88 1.57
N LEU A 43 -6.63 -2.04 1.94
CA LEU A 43 -6.81 -0.60 2.18
C LEU A 43 -6.26 0.15 0.96
N PRO A 44 -7.08 0.51 -0.02
CA PRO A 44 -6.66 1.33 -1.14
C PRO A 44 -6.51 2.79 -0.70
N GLY A 45 -5.88 3.61 -1.52
CA GLY A 45 -5.86 5.05 -1.26
C GLY A 45 -5.27 5.85 -2.41
N VAL A 46 -5.88 7.02 -2.67
CA VAL A 46 -5.39 8.06 -3.57
C VAL A 46 -5.71 9.42 -2.96
N GLY A 47 -4.98 10.48 -3.35
CA GLY A 47 -5.17 11.84 -2.84
C GLY A 47 -4.24 12.17 -1.68
N ALA A 48 -4.65 13.07 -0.78
CA ALA A 48 -3.84 13.58 0.32
C ALA A 48 -4.03 12.76 1.62
N PHE A 49 -2.96 12.59 2.37
CA PHE A 49 -2.91 11.76 3.59
C PHE A 49 -3.91 12.22 4.66
N GLY A 50 -3.93 13.53 4.98
CA GLY A 50 -4.81 14.07 6.02
C GLY A 50 -6.30 13.87 5.69
N ASP A 51 -6.68 14.13 4.43
CA ASP A 51 -8.05 13.93 3.96
C ASP A 51 -8.47 12.46 4.01
N ALA A 52 -7.57 11.56 3.59
CA ALA A 52 -7.83 10.12 3.62
C ALA A 52 -7.99 9.60 5.04
N MET A 53 -7.13 10.03 5.99
CA MET A 53 -7.26 9.67 7.40
C MET A 53 -8.55 10.21 8.01
N ALA A 54 -8.93 11.44 7.69
CA ALA A 54 -10.19 12.02 8.17
C ALA A 54 -11.41 11.23 7.67
N LYS A 55 -11.45 10.88 6.37
CA LYS A 55 -12.50 10.05 5.78
C LYS A 55 -12.54 8.66 6.41
N LEU A 56 -11.40 7.98 6.54
CA LEU A 56 -11.32 6.66 7.15
C LEU A 56 -11.82 6.70 8.61
N THR A 57 -11.44 7.73 9.36
CA THR A 57 -11.88 7.92 10.74
C THR A 57 -13.40 8.17 10.82
N ALA A 58 -13.95 8.96 9.91
CA ALA A 58 -15.39 9.28 9.86
C ALA A 58 -16.26 8.03 9.59
N THR A 59 -15.73 6.99 8.94
CA THR A 59 -16.46 5.71 8.77
C THR A 59 -16.59 4.90 10.07
N GLY A 60 -15.81 5.20 11.10
CA GLY A 60 -15.72 4.38 12.32
C GLY A 60 -14.97 3.04 12.11
N LEU A 61 -14.34 2.81 10.96
CA LEU A 61 -13.67 1.54 10.65
C LEU A 61 -12.26 1.40 11.24
N VAL A 62 -11.65 2.46 11.74
CA VAL A 62 -10.29 2.40 12.31
C VAL A 62 -10.16 1.35 13.42
N PRO A 63 -11.06 1.27 14.43
CA PRO A 63 -10.98 0.21 15.44
C PRO A 63 -11.12 -1.20 14.86
N VAL A 64 -12.05 -1.39 13.91
CA VAL A 64 -12.24 -2.68 13.21
C VAL A 64 -10.99 -3.09 12.45
N LEU A 65 -10.38 -2.13 11.72
CA LEU A 65 -9.15 -2.37 10.97
C LEU A 65 -8.00 -2.77 11.89
N LYS A 66 -7.84 -2.08 13.02
CA LYS A 66 -6.82 -2.39 14.03
C LYS A 66 -7.02 -3.77 14.66
N GLU A 67 -8.25 -4.16 14.94
CA GLU A 67 -8.59 -5.50 15.44
C GLU A 67 -8.27 -6.57 14.40
N GLN A 68 -8.74 -6.39 13.17
CA GLN A 68 -8.66 -7.41 12.14
C GLN A 68 -7.23 -7.59 11.58
N ALA A 69 -6.42 -6.53 11.53
CA ALA A 69 -5.02 -6.60 11.08
C ALA A 69 -4.13 -7.47 11.99
N GLN A 70 -4.56 -7.74 13.23
CA GLN A 70 -3.87 -8.68 14.13
C GLN A 70 -4.14 -10.14 13.77
N ARG A 71 -5.25 -10.42 13.07
CA ARG A 71 -5.77 -11.77 12.83
C ARG A 71 -5.59 -12.22 11.39
N LYS A 72 -5.67 -11.30 10.43
CA LYS A 72 -5.66 -11.60 8.99
C LYS A 72 -4.76 -10.64 8.21
N PRO A 73 -4.31 -11.02 7.01
CA PRO A 73 -3.50 -10.15 6.17
C PRO A 73 -4.25 -8.87 5.78
N LEU A 74 -3.57 -7.73 5.90
CA LEU A 74 -3.98 -6.42 5.44
C LEU A 74 -2.94 -5.90 4.44
N LEU A 75 -3.38 -5.47 3.24
CA LEU A 75 -2.53 -4.82 2.23
C LEU A 75 -2.95 -3.37 2.04
N GLY A 76 -2.06 -2.43 2.37
CA GLY A 76 -2.20 -1.03 1.98
C GLY A 76 -1.61 -0.78 0.59
N ILE A 77 -2.32 -0.06 -0.29
CA ILE A 77 -1.87 0.25 -1.65
C ILE A 77 -1.70 1.75 -1.83
N CYS A 78 -0.52 2.20 -2.23
CA CYS A 78 -0.13 3.59 -2.48
C CYS A 78 -0.41 4.46 -1.24
N LEU A 79 -1.35 5.40 -1.29
CA LEU A 79 -1.75 6.16 -0.10
C LEU A 79 -2.23 5.24 1.04
N GLY A 80 -2.91 4.13 0.71
CA GLY A 80 -3.28 3.12 1.71
C GLY A 80 -2.08 2.52 2.45
N MET A 81 -0.94 2.29 1.77
CA MET A 81 0.30 1.93 2.43
C MET A 81 0.80 3.06 3.34
N GLN A 82 0.76 4.30 2.87
CA GLN A 82 1.21 5.46 3.65
C GLN A 82 0.39 5.62 4.94
N LEU A 83 -0.92 5.38 4.89
CA LEU A 83 -1.79 5.42 6.09
C LEU A 83 -1.40 4.39 7.16
N LEU A 84 -0.65 3.32 6.81
CA LEU A 84 -0.19 2.31 7.76
C LEU A 84 0.92 2.82 8.69
N PHE A 85 1.64 3.87 8.31
CA PHE A 85 2.75 4.45 9.08
C PHE A 85 2.27 5.16 10.35
N GLU A 86 3.21 5.54 11.21
CA GLU A 86 2.92 6.29 12.43
C GLU A 86 2.42 7.69 12.13
N LYS A 87 2.99 8.35 11.11
CA LYS A 87 2.64 9.72 10.73
C LYS A 87 3.08 10.10 9.31
N SER A 88 2.55 11.22 8.84
CA SER A 88 2.91 11.85 7.57
C SER A 88 3.11 13.35 7.74
N TYR A 89 4.00 13.91 6.92
CA TYR A 89 4.26 15.36 6.83
C TYR A 89 3.62 16.01 5.58
N GLU A 90 2.64 15.35 4.97
CA GLU A 90 1.94 15.90 3.82
C GLU A 90 0.99 17.02 4.23
N TYR A 91 1.31 18.27 3.84
CA TYR A 91 0.58 19.50 4.21
C TYR A 91 0.42 19.71 5.72
N GLY A 92 1.38 19.27 6.52
CA GLY A 92 1.39 19.33 7.97
C GLY A 92 1.65 17.95 8.59
N GLU A 93 1.72 17.88 9.92
CA GLU A 93 1.88 16.60 10.61
C GLU A 93 0.51 15.95 10.87
N HIS A 94 0.34 14.73 10.37
CA HIS A 94 -0.87 13.94 10.53
C HIS A 94 -0.53 12.57 11.09
N ALA A 95 -1.24 12.12 12.12
CA ALA A 95 -1.11 10.78 12.66
C ALA A 95 -1.69 9.75 11.69
N GLY A 96 -1.00 8.62 11.50
CA GLY A 96 -1.45 7.47 10.75
C GLY A 96 -2.04 6.36 11.62
N LEU A 97 -2.15 5.16 11.06
CA LEU A 97 -2.68 3.99 11.77
C LEU A 97 -1.68 3.37 12.75
N GLY A 98 -0.37 3.60 12.55
CA GLY A 98 0.70 3.15 13.44
C GLY A 98 0.98 1.64 13.37
N PHE A 99 0.69 0.98 12.24
CA PHE A 99 1.04 -0.43 12.04
C PHE A 99 2.51 -0.61 11.62
N ILE A 100 3.04 0.34 10.87
CA ILE A 100 4.42 0.36 10.36
C ILE A 100 5.18 1.47 11.07
N LYS A 101 6.28 1.13 11.72
CA LYS A 101 7.18 2.11 12.32
C LYS A 101 7.85 2.96 11.24
N GLY A 102 7.92 4.26 11.47
CA GLY A 102 8.48 5.23 10.54
C GLY A 102 7.46 6.29 10.12
N GLU A 103 7.78 7.02 9.09
CA GLU A 103 7.05 8.23 8.71
C GLU A 103 6.96 8.40 7.20
N VAL A 104 5.99 9.16 6.74
CA VAL A 104 5.80 9.52 5.33
C VAL A 104 6.29 10.93 5.10
N CYS A 105 7.30 11.06 4.23
CA CYS A 105 8.01 12.31 3.95
C CYS A 105 7.92 12.72 2.47
N PRO A 106 8.07 14.03 2.15
CA PRO A 106 8.12 14.47 0.77
C PRO A 106 9.35 13.91 0.05
N LEU A 107 9.15 13.39 -1.17
CA LEU A 107 10.20 12.78 -1.98
C LEU A 107 11.21 13.80 -2.51
N GLY A 108 10.74 14.95 -3.00
CA GLY A 108 11.56 15.95 -3.70
C GLY A 108 12.80 16.43 -2.95
N PRO A 109 12.70 16.80 -1.66
CA PRO A 109 13.86 17.24 -0.87
C PRO A 109 14.97 16.19 -0.76
N ASP A 110 14.62 14.90 -0.78
CA ASP A 110 15.57 13.80 -0.59
C ASP A 110 16.23 13.32 -1.89
N LEU A 111 15.67 13.63 -3.06
CA LEU A 111 16.26 13.21 -4.34
C LEU A 111 17.70 13.70 -4.49
N ALA A 112 18.62 12.81 -4.84
CA ALA A 112 20.00 13.15 -5.16
C ALA A 112 20.08 13.93 -6.48
N ASP A 113 19.36 13.48 -7.50
CA ASP A 113 19.20 14.19 -8.78
C ASP A 113 17.98 15.11 -8.74
N LYS A 114 18.23 16.41 -8.62
CA LYS A 114 17.18 17.44 -8.57
C LYS A 114 16.49 17.71 -9.91
N SER A 115 16.96 17.13 -11.01
CA SER A 115 16.30 17.22 -12.32
C SER A 115 15.11 16.26 -12.45
N LEU A 116 15.03 15.26 -11.59
CA LEU A 116 13.92 14.31 -11.58
C LEU A 116 12.63 14.97 -11.14
N LYS A 117 11.55 14.59 -11.80
CA LYS A 117 10.22 15.16 -11.54
C LYS A 117 9.59 14.55 -10.28
N VAL A 118 8.82 15.37 -9.56
CA VAL A 118 7.88 14.93 -8.54
C VAL A 118 6.48 15.34 -8.98
N PRO A 119 5.54 14.40 -9.01
CA PRO A 119 5.58 13.03 -8.51
C PRO A 119 6.52 12.12 -9.32
N GLN A 120 7.11 11.09 -8.64
CA GLN A 120 7.61 9.90 -9.31
C GLN A 120 6.42 9.24 -9.99
N MET A 121 6.45 9.18 -11.33
CA MET A 121 5.33 8.64 -12.12
C MET A 121 5.91 7.77 -13.24
N GLY A 122 5.49 6.51 -13.27
CA GLY A 122 5.92 5.56 -14.28
C GLY A 122 6.37 4.22 -13.72
N TRP A 123 7.09 3.48 -14.55
CA TRP A 123 7.54 2.13 -14.28
C TRP A 123 8.99 2.14 -13.75
N ASN A 124 9.20 1.54 -12.58
CA ASN A 124 10.52 1.34 -12.01
C ASN A 124 10.73 -0.14 -11.64
N ALA A 125 11.96 -0.59 -11.75
CA ALA A 125 12.36 -1.93 -11.30
C ALA A 125 12.20 -2.04 -9.78
N LEU A 126 11.67 -3.17 -9.32
CA LEU A 126 11.50 -3.48 -7.90
C LEU A 126 12.69 -4.33 -7.44
N HIS A 127 13.45 -3.83 -6.48
CA HIS A 127 14.60 -4.50 -5.87
C HIS A 127 14.17 -5.11 -4.52
N ILE A 128 14.20 -6.43 -4.44
CA ILE A 128 13.78 -7.18 -3.25
C ILE A 128 14.94 -7.17 -2.24
N VAL A 129 14.74 -6.54 -1.09
CA VAL A 129 15.77 -6.46 -0.04
C VAL A 129 15.57 -7.50 1.07
N LYS A 130 14.35 -8.09 1.16
CA LYS A 130 14.04 -9.20 2.06
C LYS A 130 13.13 -10.19 1.35
N ASP A 131 13.45 -11.46 1.44
CA ASP A 131 12.58 -12.53 0.97
C ASP A 131 11.25 -12.50 1.71
N ASP A 132 10.16 -12.56 0.95
CA ASP A 132 8.82 -12.56 1.51
C ASP A 132 7.85 -13.33 0.61
N ALA A 133 6.84 -13.94 1.23
CA ALA A 133 5.81 -14.68 0.52
C ALA A 133 5.00 -13.79 -0.45
N LEU A 134 4.96 -12.47 -0.23
CA LEU A 134 4.33 -11.51 -1.14
C LEU A 134 5.00 -11.51 -2.55
N PHE A 135 6.28 -11.88 -2.62
CA PHE A 135 7.06 -11.88 -3.87
C PHE A 135 7.29 -13.27 -4.47
N ARG A 136 6.61 -14.32 -3.96
CA ARG A 136 6.83 -15.71 -4.40
C ARG A 136 6.68 -15.96 -5.90
N TYR A 137 5.96 -15.10 -6.62
CA TYR A 137 5.67 -15.24 -8.05
C TYR A 137 6.35 -14.20 -8.92
N ILE A 138 7.17 -13.33 -8.35
CA ILE A 138 7.93 -12.33 -9.10
C ILE A 138 9.44 -12.55 -8.93
N ARG A 139 10.23 -11.92 -9.80
CA ARG A 139 11.69 -11.96 -9.77
C ARG A 139 12.24 -10.59 -9.44
N GLU A 140 13.49 -10.59 -8.98
CA GLU A 140 14.27 -9.38 -8.81
C GLU A 140 14.30 -8.54 -10.11
N GLY A 141 14.08 -7.24 -9.97
CA GLY A 141 14.14 -6.29 -11.08
C GLY A 141 12.89 -6.22 -11.97
N GLU A 142 11.80 -6.93 -11.63
CA GLU A 142 10.54 -6.75 -12.35
C GLU A 142 9.94 -5.36 -12.13
N TYR A 143 9.29 -4.82 -13.19
CA TYR A 143 8.79 -3.45 -13.19
C TYR A 143 7.41 -3.36 -12.56
N VAL A 144 7.22 -2.29 -11.78
CA VAL A 144 5.95 -1.92 -11.15
C VAL A 144 5.66 -0.44 -11.37
N TYR A 145 4.37 -0.05 -11.33
CA TYR A 145 3.93 1.30 -11.64
C TYR A 145 3.76 2.17 -10.39
N TYR A 146 4.44 3.30 -10.38
CA TYR A 146 4.40 4.31 -9.32
C TYR A 146 3.69 5.58 -9.76
N VAL A 147 3.03 6.25 -8.83
CA VAL A 147 2.57 7.64 -8.94
C VAL A 147 2.40 8.23 -7.53
N HIS A 148 3.45 8.88 -7.02
CA HIS A 148 3.43 9.46 -5.67
C HIS A 148 4.45 10.59 -5.51
N SER A 149 4.18 11.52 -4.58
CA SER A 149 5.06 12.63 -4.20
C SER A 149 5.66 12.47 -2.79
N TYR A 150 5.11 11.54 -2.00
CA TYR A 150 5.54 11.21 -0.64
C TYR A 150 5.86 9.74 -0.54
N TYR A 151 6.76 9.35 0.36
CA TYR A 151 7.20 7.97 0.51
C TYR A 151 7.55 7.62 1.96
N GLY A 152 7.57 6.34 2.29
CA GLY A 152 7.93 5.85 3.62
C GLY A 152 9.42 5.99 3.91
N LYS A 153 9.77 6.59 5.06
CA LYS A 153 11.13 6.75 5.60
C LYS A 153 11.25 6.15 7.01
N ASN A 154 12.48 5.93 7.44
CA ASN A 154 12.81 5.42 8.78
C ASN A 154 12.11 4.09 9.10
N CYS A 155 11.92 3.24 8.06
CA CYS A 155 11.19 1.98 8.12
C CYS A 155 12.02 0.76 7.64
N ALA A 156 13.35 0.82 7.75
CA ALA A 156 14.25 -0.22 7.23
C ALA A 156 13.92 -1.64 7.75
N GLU A 157 13.48 -1.75 9.01
CA GLU A 157 13.09 -3.04 9.60
C GLU A 157 11.87 -3.65 8.89
N SER A 158 10.94 -2.81 8.41
CA SER A 158 9.72 -3.20 7.72
C SER A 158 9.86 -3.24 6.21
N THR A 159 10.92 -2.68 5.62
CA THR A 159 11.10 -2.59 4.18
C THR A 159 11.38 -3.97 3.59
N LEU A 160 10.56 -4.38 2.62
CA LEU A 160 10.71 -5.62 1.85
C LEU A 160 11.37 -5.39 0.51
N ALA A 161 11.05 -4.28 -0.15
CA ALA A 161 11.57 -3.94 -1.47
C ALA A 161 11.68 -2.43 -1.66
N VAL A 162 12.59 -2.01 -2.52
CA VAL A 162 12.82 -0.61 -2.91
C VAL A 162 12.85 -0.48 -4.43
N SER A 163 12.68 0.73 -4.93
CA SER A 163 12.97 1.08 -6.33
C SER A 163 13.90 2.28 -6.38
N ASP A 164 14.79 2.30 -7.37
CA ASP A 164 15.71 3.43 -7.54
C ASP A 164 14.99 4.61 -8.24
N TYR A 165 15.04 5.75 -7.59
CA TYR A 165 14.66 7.04 -8.16
C TYR A 165 15.66 8.12 -7.72
N SER A 166 16.93 7.97 -8.09
CA SER A 166 18.14 8.65 -7.60
C SER A 166 18.44 8.45 -6.09
N ILE A 167 17.51 7.88 -5.38
CA ILE A 167 17.60 7.35 -4.01
C ILE A 167 16.82 6.03 -3.96
N PRO A 168 17.11 5.15 -3.01
CA PRO A 168 16.25 3.98 -2.77
C PRO A 168 14.92 4.43 -2.15
N VAL A 169 13.85 4.36 -2.95
CA VAL A 169 12.48 4.67 -2.52
C VAL A 169 11.83 3.40 -1.98
N THR A 170 11.24 3.46 -0.79
CA THR A 170 10.51 2.33 -0.20
C THR A 170 9.36 1.91 -1.10
N GLY A 171 9.47 0.71 -1.70
CA GLY A 171 8.50 0.15 -2.63
C GLY A 171 7.47 -0.75 -1.95
N ALA A 172 7.92 -1.58 -0.98
CA ALA A 172 7.03 -2.43 -0.21
C ALA A 172 7.50 -2.58 1.24
N VAL A 173 6.53 -2.75 2.15
CA VAL A 173 6.76 -2.89 3.59
C VAL A 173 5.94 -4.03 4.18
N ARG A 174 6.40 -4.53 5.35
CA ARG A 174 5.66 -5.50 6.17
C ARG A 174 5.95 -5.32 7.65
N ALA A 175 4.89 -5.43 8.47
CA ALA A 175 4.98 -5.65 9.91
C ALA A 175 3.94 -6.70 10.32
N GLY A 176 4.38 -7.87 10.75
CA GLY A 176 3.50 -8.98 11.06
C GLY A 176 2.63 -9.40 9.86
N ARG A 177 1.32 -9.20 9.97
CA ARG A 177 0.33 -9.50 8.91
C ARG A 177 -0.06 -8.28 8.09
N VAL A 178 0.53 -7.11 8.35
CA VAL A 178 0.26 -5.87 7.64
C VAL A 178 1.32 -5.66 6.58
N TYR A 179 0.89 -5.55 5.34
CA TYR A 179 1.68 -5.35 4.13
C TYR A 179 1.35 -4.01 3.50
N GLY A 180 2.28 -3.43 2.79
CA GLY A 180 2.04 -2.23 1.99
C GLY A 180 2.85 -2.22 0.72
N THR A 181 2.29 -1.66 -0.36
CA THR A 181 2.99 -1.35 -1.61
C THR A 181 2.81 0.12 -1.95
N GLN A 182 3.93 0.84 -2.21
CA GLN A 182 3.87 2.23 -2.69
C GLN A 182 3.44 2.30 -4.15
N PHE A 183 3.80 1.28 -4.93
CA PHE A 183 3.31 1.10 -6.29
C PHE A 183 1.86 0.59 -6.30
N HIS A 184 1.23 0.68 -7.44
CA HIS A 184 -0.11 0.19 -7.70
C HIS A 184 -0.06 -1.20 -8.36
N PRO A 185 -0.25 -2.30 -7.63
CA PRO A 185 -0.25 -3.63 -8.25
C PRO A 185 -1.35 -3.76 -9.31
N GLU A 186 -2.54 -3.13 -9.11
CA GLU A 186 -3.63 -3.13 -10.08
C GLU A 186 -3.33 -2.35 -11.37
N LYS A 187 -2.19 -1.64 -11.43
CA LYS A 187 -1.69 -0.93 -12.62
C LYS A 187 -0.35 -1.46 -13.10
N SER A 188 0.17 -2.50 -12.45
CA SER A 188 1.52 -3.04 -12.70
C SER A 188 1.51 -4.28 -13.63
N GLY A 189 0.47 -4.44 -14.46
CA GLY A 189 0.37 -5.54 -15.42
C GLY A 189 0.49 -6.91 -14.76
N ASP A 190 1.18 -7.84 -15.44
CA ASP A 190 1.33 -9.23 -14.95
C ASP A 190 2.11 -9.31 -13.62
N THR A 191 3.12 -8.45 -13.43
CA THR A 191 3.87 -8.39 -12.16
C THR A 191 2.93 -8.05 -11.00
N GLY A 192 2.09 -7.04 -11.18
CA GLY A 192 1.10 -6.65 -10.17
C GLY A 192 0.05 -7.72 -9.90
N LEU A 193 -0.44 -8.40 -10.93
CA LEU A 193 -1.37 -9.52 -10.78
C LEU A 193 -0.75 -10.66 -9.97
N ARG A 194 0.52 -10.99 -10.21
CA ARG A 194 1.24 -12.03 -9.46
C ARG A 194 1.45 -11.64 -7.98
N ILE A 195 1.68 -10.35 -7.69
CA ILE A 195 1.74 -9.84 -6.32
C ILE A 195 0.37 -9.94 -5.63
N LEU A 196 -0.72 -9.54 -6.30
CA LEU A 196 -2.08 -9.70 -5.77
C LEU A 196 -2.45 -11.17 -5.54
N LYS A 197 -2.03 -12.07 -6.45
CA LYS A 197 -2.18 -13.51 -6.28
C LYS A 197 -1.42 -14.00 -5.04
N ALA A 198 -0.15 -13.62 -4.88
CA ALA A 198 0.65 -13.99 -3.71
C ALA A 198 -0.02 -13.51 -2.42
N PHE A 199 -0.50 -12.26 -2.39
CA PHE A 199 -1.25 -11.72 -1.25
C PHE A 199 -2.51 -12.54 -0.94
N SER A 200 -3.22 -13.01 -1.96
CA SER A 200 -4.43 -13.82 -1.78
C SER A 200 -4.18 -15.20 -1.16
N GLU A 201 -2.93 -15.61 -1.06
CA GLU A 201 -2.50 -16.92 -0.53
C GLU A 201 -1.81 -16.84 0.84
N LEU A 202 -1.70 -15.62 1.42
CA LEU A 202 -1.07 -15.37 2.73
C LEU A 202 -1.97 -15.80 3.93
#